data_af45fd3d168397eb71bb8bfc763ea320
#
_entry.id   af45fd3d168397eb71bb8bfc763ea320
#
_cell.length_a   1.000
_cell.length_b   1.000
_cell.length_c   1.000
_cell.angle_alpha   90.00
_cell.angle_beta   90.00
_cell.angle_gamma   90.00
#
_symmetry.space_group_name_H-M   'P 1'
#
loop_
_entity.id
_entity.type
_entity.pdbx_description
1 polymer ?
#
loop_
_entity_poly.entity_id
_entity_poly.type
_entity_poly.pdbx_seq_one_letter_code
_entity_poly.pdbx_strand_id
1 'polypeptide(L)'
;MTSTNQDPTPNSYTDSFHLARKLSRHHHFYLGPTNSGKTYQALLALEQAKSGVYLAPLRLLAMEIRDRLVASGVPCNLITGEERVIMDNARHTASTIEMMNTHKEVEVAVIDEIQMLQDPDRGSAWTAALVGVPASTVYICGSTAVTAPCVATIEALSETYDITQLIRKTPLVLEQDSLCGKHYSRQKLKPKLQKGDAIIAFSRKDVLTFAARFRQWGFSVASIYGALSPEVRRTESERFNSGQADILVATDAIGMGLNLPIRRIIFANIQKFDGVASRLLNMTEVRQIAGRAGRFGIYATGYVSVLENDELTHVEHMLSADDTADLNKLPISINLQQVSNIAHQMHTNRIAEVLSYHQERTRFTHPLFEQAPLATQIAQALIVDEYAPKMSLKDKYIFVCAPISLNVAFEKDYYLLCLKSVAESTIRHLPTAPSWLDAQSPKHLEDAELLSHNLSLYAWLSFRFPQYFVDGPHVSALRSQVSRYIERALLTQAGYGDTSRELDYLNTRRKY
;
A
#
# COMPACT_ATOMS: atom_id res chain seq x y z
N MET A 1 35.62 -27.03 21.14
CA MET A 1 34.39 -27.73 20.76
C MET A 1 33.65 -26.83 19.79
N THR A 2 33.80 -27.12 18.51
CA THR A 2 33.23 -26.34 17.42
C THR A 2 31.76 -26.72 17.29
N SER A 3 30.85 -25.88 17.83
CA SER A 3 29.44 -25.97 17.51
C SER A 3 29.25 -25.50 16.07
N THR A 4 29.00 -26.43 15.19
CA THR A 4 28.50 -26.16 13.85
C THR A 4 27.22 -25.36 13.97
N ASN A 5 27.30 -24.04 13.74
CA ASN A 5 26.15 -23.22 13.40
C ASN A 5 25.55 -23.86 12.14
N GLN A 6 24.51 -24.65 12.31
CA GLN A 6 23.66 -25.00 11.20
C GLN A 6 22.91 -23.71 10.84
N ASP A 7 23.41 -23.01 9.80
CA ASP A 7 22.59 -22.07 9.05
C ASP A 7 21.24 -22.72 8.80
N PRO A 8 20.12 -21.98 8.91
CA PRO A 8 18.83 -22.54 8.50
C PRO A 8 19.01 -23.04 7.08
N THR A 9 18.93 -24.36 6.92
CA THR A 9 19.08 -24.96 5.59
C THR A 9 18.06 -24.30 4.67
N PRO A 10 18.36 -24.13 3.38
CA PRO A 10 17.48 -23.52 2.38
C PRO A 10 16.05 -24.02 2.44
N ASN A 11 15.87 -25.28 2.77
CA ASN A 11 14.58 -25.93 2.92
C ASN A 11 13.77 -25.45 4.13
N SER A 12 14.41 -24.88 5.17
CA SER A 12 13.70 -24.51 6.41
C SER A 12 12.68 -23.39 6.25
N TYR A 13 12.89 -22.41 5.36
CA TYR A 13 11.90 -21.35 5.10
C TYR A 13 10.69 -21.88 4.36
N THR A 14 10.90 -22.59 3.24
CA THR A 14 9.83 -23.15 2.43
C THR A 14 9.07 -24.25 3.18
N ASP A 15 9.79 -25.05 3.98
CA ASP A 15 9.22 -26.12 4.79
C ASP A 15 8.32 -25.62 5.92
N SER A 16 8.48 -24.37 6.35
CA SER A 16 7.56 -23.77 7.33
C SER A 16 6.12 -23.64 6.81
N PHE A 17 5.90 -23.70 5.51
CA PHE A 17 4.59 -23.66 4.88
C PHE A 17 4.03 -25.06 4.63
N HIS A 18 3.91 -25.86 5.70
CA HIS A 18 3.58 -27.30 5.66
C HIS A 18 2.36 -27.65 4.80
N LEU A 19 1.30 -26.82 4.82
CA LEU A 19 0.09 -27.11 4.06
C LEU A 19 0.31 -26.91 2.56
N ALA A 20 0.98 -25.82 2.17
CA ALA A 20 1.31 -25.57 0.77
C ALA A 20 2.25 -26.66 0.19
N ARG A 21 3.20 -27.16 1.01
CA ARG A 21 4.14 -28.25 0.59
C ARG A 21 3.45 -29.62 0.38
N LYS A 22 2.24 -29.80 0.90
CA LYS A 22 1.46 -31.05 0.68
C LYS A 22 0.62 -31.01 -0.58
N LEU A 23 0.46 -29.85 -1.20
CA LEU A 23 -0.38 -29.66 -2.38
C LEU A 23 0.45 -29.78 -3.66
N SER A 24 -0.16 -30.31 -4.70
CA SER A 24 0.33 -30.16 -6.06
C SER A 24 -0.15 -28.80 -6.58
N ARG A 25 0.75 -27.81 -6.60
CA ARG A 25 0.42 -26.42 -6.93
C ARG A 25 0.73 -26.12 -8.39
N HIS A 26 -0.16 -25.37 -9.03
CA HIS A 26 0.05 -24.84 -10.38
C HIS A 26 -0.11 -23.31 -10.39
N HIS A 27 0.83 -22.62 -11.02
CA HIS A 27 0.93 -21.15 -11.00
C HIS A 27 0.63 -20.56 -12.39
N HIS A 28 -0.38 -19.70 -12.47
CA HIS A 28 -0.71 -18.96 -13.69
C HIS A 28 -0.21 -17.51 -13.55
N PHE A 29 0.84 -17.15 -14.27
CA PHE A 29 1.31 -15.78 -14.34
C PHE A 29 0.51 -14.98 -15.38
N TYR A 30 -0.20 -13.96 -14.93
CA TYR A 30 -0.79 -12.93 -15.78
C TYR A 30 0.04 -11.65 -15.66
N LEU A 31 0.95 -11.46 -16.60
CA LEU A 31 1.93 -10.38 -16.57
C LEU A 31 1.64 -9.33 -17.64
N GLY A 32 1.89 -8.07 -17.31
CA GLY A 32 1.69 -6.99 -18.26
C GLY A 32 1.49 -5.62 -17.59
N PRO A 33 1.41 -4.57 -18.38
CA PRO A 33 1.24 -3.21 -17.89
C PRO A 33 -0.13 -3.00 -17.23
N THR A 34 -0.29 -1.88 -16.57
CA THR A 34 -1.61 -1.44 -16.06
C THR A 34 -2.62 -1.34 -17.20
N ASN A 35 -3.89 -1.65 -16.96
CA ASN A 35 -4.96 -1.71 -17.98
C ASN A 35 -4.81 -2.85 -19.02
N SER A 36 -4.09 -3.91 -18.73
CA SER A 36 -4.01 -5.12 -19.59
C SER A 36 -5.13 -6.15 -19.31
N GLY A 37 -5.79 -6.07 -18.16
CA GLY A 37 -6.85 -6.99 -17.75
C GLY A 37 -6.37 -8.20 -16.95
N LYS A 38 -5.13 -8.24 -16.50
CA LYS A 38 -4.53 -9.34 -15.72
C LYS A 38 -5.34 -9.70 -14.47
N THR A 39 -5.60 -8.75 -13.59
CA THR A 39 -6.37 -8.96 -12.35
C THR A 39 -7.82 -9.37 -12.65
N TYR A 40 -8.43 -8.84 -13.72
CA TYR A 40 -9.78 -9.21 -14.13
C TYR A 40 -9.90 -10.71 -14.48
N GLN A 41 -8.94 -11.26 -15.22
CA GLN A 41 -8.92 -12.68 -15.60
C GLN A 41 -8.74 -13.58 -14.36
N ALA A 42 -7.84 -13.22 -13.46
CA ALA A 42 -7.63 -13.96 -12.22
C ALA A 42 -8.87 -13.93 -11.31
N LEU A 43 -9.59 -12.80 -11.28
CA LEU A 43 -10.81 -12.67 -10.50
C LEU A 43 -11.98 -13.49 -11.08
N LEU A 44 -12.06 -13.68 -12.39
CA LEU A 44 -13.07 -14.58 -12.97
C LEU A 44 -12.83 -16.04 -12.53
N ALA A 45 -11.57 -16.48 -12.49
CA ALA A 45 -11.25 -17.81 -12.00
C ALA A 45 -11.55 -17.94 -10.48
N LEU A 46 -11.23 -16.91 -9.70
CA LEU A 46 -11.54 -16.88 -8.27
C LEU A 46 -13.04 -16.95 -8.01
N GLU A 47 -13.85 -16.20 -8.78
CA GLU A 47 -15.31 -16.13 -8.66
C GLU A 47 -15.97 -17.49 -8.95
N GLN A 48 -15.41 -18.28 -9.89
CA GLN A 48 -15.91 -19.58 -10.28
C GLN A 48 -15.46 -20.73 -9.38
N ALA A 49 -14.44 -20.50 -8.54
CA ALA A 49 -13.88 -21.51 -7.66
C ALA A 49 -14.83 -21.86 -6.50
N LYS A 50 -14.74 -23.09 -5.98
CA LYS A 50 -15.50 -23.52 -4.80
C LYS A 50 -15.04 -22.82 -3.52
N SER A 51 -13.76 -22.43 -3.46
CA SER A 51 -13.16 -21.68 -2.35
C SER A 51 -11.97 -20.91 -2.87
N GLY A 52 -11.70 -19.73 -2.27
CA GLY A 52 -10.58 -18.97 -2.77
C GLY A 52 -10.10 -17.84 -1.84
N VAL A 53 -8.90 -17.33 -2.15
CA VAL A 53 -8.34 -16.17 -1.47
C VAL A 53 -7.79 -15.15 -2.47
N TYR A 54 -8.11 -13.89 -2.25
CA TYR A 54 -7.50 -12.77 -2.93
C TYR A 54 -6.55 -12.04 -1.97
N LEU A 55 -5.28 -11.96 -2.34
CA LEU A 55 -4.23 -11.32 -1.55
C LEU A 55 -3.90 -9.94 -2.14
N ALA A 56 -4.36 -8.91 -1.46
CA ALA A 56 -4.29 -7.53 -1.90
C ALA A 56 -3.05 -6.79 -1.39
N PRO A 57 -2.47 -5.89 -2.18
CA PRO A 57 -1.40 -4.99 -1.71
C PRO A 57 -1.91 -3.95 -0.71
N LEU A 58 -3.18 -3.60 -0.78
CA LEU A 58 -3.79 -2.54 0.03
C LEU A 58 -5.15 -2.97 0.58
N ARG A 59 -5.48 -2.46 1.77
CA ARG A 59 -6.77 -2.68 2.44
C ARG A 59 -7.96 -2.27 1.55
N LEU A 60 -7.86 -1.10 0.91
CA LEU A 60 -8.94 -0.61 0.03
C LEU A 60 -9.22 -1.57 -1.12
N LEU A 61 -8.19 -2.17 -1.72
CA LEU A 61 -8.36 -3.14 -2.79
C LEU A 61 -8.98 -4.45 -2.27
N ALA A 62 -8.58 -4.92 -1.09
CA ALA A 62 -9.23 -6.07 -0.46
C ALA A 62 -10.74 -5.83 -0.24
N MET A 63 -11.12 -4.64 0.23
CA MET A 63 -12.51 -4.23 0.39
C MET A 63 -13.26 -4.21 -0.96
N GLU A 64 -12.67 -3.60 -1.98
CA GLU A 64 -13.27 -3.49 -3.32
C GLU A 64 -13.50 -4.87 -3.95
N ILE A 65 -12.53 -5.79 -3.83
CA ILE A 65 -12.68 -7.15 -4.36
C ILE A 65 -13.72 -7.95 -3.57
N ARG A 66 -13.72 -7.84 -2.24
CA ARG A 66 -14.76 -8.46 -1.41
C ARG A 66 -16.15 -7.98 -1.84
N ASP A 67 -16.34 -6.66 -1.99
CA ASP A 67 -17.63 -6.10 -2.38
C ASP A 67 -18.06 -6.55 -3.79
N ARG A 68 -17.10 -6.65 -4.71
CA ARG A 68 -17.34 -7.18 -6.05
C ARG A 68 -17.78 -8.64 -6.02
N LEU A 69 -17.11 -9.52 -5.28
CA LEU A 69 -17.49 -10.94 -5.16
C LEU A 69 -18.88 -11.08 -4.54
N VAL A 70 -19.16 -10.31 -3.49
CA VAL A 70 -20.50 -10.32 -2.87
C VAL A 70 -21.58 -9.82 -3.85
N ALA A 71 -21.32 -8.78 -4.64
CA ALA A 71 -22.23 -8.29 -5.67
C ALA A 71 -22.47 -9.32 -6.79
N SER A 72 -21.50 -10.19 -7.09
CA SER A 72 -21.63 -11.32 -8.00
C SER A 72 -22.30 -12.56 -7.37
N GLY A 73 -22.74 -12.48 -6.10
CA GLY A 73 -23.38 -13.59 -5.39
C GLY A 73 -22.43 -14.57 -4.72
N VAL A 74 -21.14 -14.26 -4.64
CA VAL A 74 -20.11 -15.08 -3.97
C VAL A 74 -19.88 -14.56 -2.55
N PRO A 75 -20.33 -15.25 -1.48
CA PRO A 75 -20.05 -14.84 -0.10
C PRO A 75 -18.54 -14.78 0.15
N CYS A 76 -18.07 -13.63 0.63
CA CYS A 76 -16.63 -13.37 0.79
C CYS A 76 -16.33 -12.66 2.11
N ASN A 77 -15.39 -13.22 2.88
CA ASN A 77 -14.87 -12.58 4.07
C ASN A 77 -13.90 -11.43 3.71
N LEU A 78 -13.78 -10.45 4.60
CA LEU A 78 -12.71 -9.46 4.56
C LEU A 78 -11.81 -9.66 5.78
N ILE A 79 -10.50 -9.79 5.55
CA ILE A 79 -9.51 -9.91 6.63
C ILE A 79 -8.35 -8.97 6.34
N THR A 80 -8.22 -7.95 7.18
CA THR A 80 -7.10 -7.00 7.13
C THR A 80 -6.44 -6.90 8.49
N GLY A 81 -5.34 -6.16 8.59
CA GLY A 81 -4.68 -5.92 9.89
C GLY A 81 -5.57 -5.22 10.93
N GLU A 82 -6.61 -4.53 10.50
CA GLU A 82 -7.46 -3.65 11.31
C GLU A 82 -8.94 -4.03 11.31
N GLU A 83 -9.35 -4.98 10.45
CA GLU A 83 -10.76 -5.29 10.25
C GLU A 83 -10.97 -6.75 9.88
N ARG A 84 -12.02 -7.33 10.43
CA ARG A 84 -12.50 -8.67 10.08
C ARG A 84 -14.01 -8.62 9.88
N VAL A 85 -14.45 -8.86 8.65
CA VAL A 85 -15.87 -9.01 8.31
C VAL A 85 -16.07 -10.45 7.86
N ILE A 86 -16.75 -11.22 8.68
CA ILE A 86 -17.03 -12.63 8.42
C ILE A 86 -18.48 -12.75 7.95
N MET A 87 -18.69 -13.47 6.86
CA MET A 87 -20.01 -13.78 6.32
C MET A 87 -20.30 -15.26 6.48
N ASP A 88 -21.55 -15.57 6.79
CA ASP A 88 -22.00 -16.96 6.89
C ASP A 88 -21.80 -17.69 5.56
N ASN A 89 -21.33 -18.94 5.67
CA ASN A 89 -21.05 -19.82 4.53
C ASN A 89 -19.99 -19.32 3.54
N ALA A 90 -19.26 -18.25 3.85
CA ALA A 90 -18.20 -17.74 2.97
C ALA A 90 -17.02 -18.73 2.90
N ARG A 91 -16.74 -19.15 1.68
CA ARG A 91 -15.56 -19.95 1.34
C ARG A 91 -14.46 -19.14 0.67
N HIS A 92 -14.78 -17.89 0.33
CA HIS A 92 -13.84 -16.92 -0.23
C HIS A 92 -13.41 -15.89 0.82
N THR A 93 -12.20 -15.41 0.66
CA THR A 93 -11.65 -14.35 1.53
C THR A 93 -10.86 -13.36 0.68
N ALA A 94 -11.16 -12.08 0.82
CA ALA A 94 -10.28 -11.01 0.38
C ALA A 94 -9.48 -10.51 1.59
N SER A 95 -8.17 -10.48 1.47
CA SER A 95 -7.31 -10.03 2.58
C SER A 95 -6.15 -9.18 2.09
N THR A 96 -5.56 -8.39 2.98
CA THR A 96 -4.23 -7.87 2.71
C THR A 96 -3.22 -9.01 2.77
N ILE A 97 -2.15 -8.91 2.00
CA ILE A 97 -1.20 -10.01 1.78
C ILE A 97 -0.55 -10.50 3.08
N GLU A 98 -0.28 -9.59 4.01
CA GLU A 98 0.29 -9.89 5.33
C GLU A 98 -0.66 -10.73 6.22
N MET A 99 -1.95 -10.77 5.86
CA MET A 99 -2.98 -11.52 6.60
C MET A 99 -3.29 -12.87 5.96
N MET A 100 -2.43 -13.34 5.04
CA MET A 100 -2.57 -14.65 4.42
C MET A 100 -2.69 -15.76 5.47
N ASN A 101 -3.70 -16.60 5.33
CA ASN A 101 -3.87 -17.77 6.19
C ASN A 101 -3.15 -18.98 5.62
N THR A 102 -2.07 -19.42 6.27
CA THR A 102 -1.26 -20.57 5.86
C THR A 102 -1.81 -21.93 6.35
N HIS A 103 -2.91 -21.92 7.14
CA HIS A 103 -3.50 -23.10 7.76
C HIS A 103 -4.85 -23.51 7.17
N LYS A 104 -5.32 -22.82 6.13
CA LYS A 104 -6.59 -23.13 5.46
C LYS A 104 -6.38 -23.30 3.98
N GLU A 105 -6.61 -24.51 3.49
CA GLU A 105 -6.56 -24.82 2.05
C GLU A 105 -7.73 -24.17 1.30
N VAL A 106 -7.44 -23.70 0.09
CA VAL A 106 -8.41 -23.17 -0.87
C VAL A 106 -8.12 -23.72 -2.27
N GLU A 107 -9.11 -23.68 -3.15
CA GLU A 107 -8.94 -24.10 -4.54
C GLU A 107 -8.11 -23.10 -5.35
N VAL A 108 -8.44 -21.81 -5.23
CA VAL A 108 -7.81 -20.73 -5.99
C VAL A 108 -7.25 -19.65 -5.08
N ALA A 109 -6.02 -19.22 -5.32
CA ALA A 109 -5.44 -18.02 -4.74
C ALA A 109 -5.08 -17.02 -5.84
N VAL A 110 -5.30 -15.72 -5.56
CA VAL A 110 -4.83 -14.61 -6.40
C VAL A 110 -3.84 -13.79 -5.61
N ILE A 111 -2.60 -13.67 -6.11
CA ILE A 111 -1.57 -12.78 -5.59
C ILE A 111 -1.48 -11.59 -6.55
N ASP A 112 -1.91 -10.43 -6.10
CA ASP A 112 -1.92 -9.23 -6.95
C ASP A 112 -0.70 -8.34 -6.72
N GLU A 113 -0.33 -7.57 -7.75
CA GLU A 113 0.81 -6.64 -7.77
C GLU A 113 2.13 -7.30 -7.34
N ILE A 114 2.51 -8.44 -7.97
CA ILE A 114 3.70 -9.23 -7.62
C ILE A 114 5.01 -8.42 -7.64
N GLN A 115 5.09 -7.32 -8.39
CA GLN A 115 6.26 -6.44 -8.37
C GLN A 115 6.50 -5.76 -7.01
N MET A 116 5.55 -5.82 -6.10
CA MET A 116 5.75 -5.41 -4.70
C MET A 116 6.79 -6.27 -3.95
N LEU A 117 7.26 -7.36 -4.55
CA LEU A 117 8.48 -8.05 -4.11
C LEU A 117 9.69 -7.12 -3.98
N GLN A 118 9.73 -6.02 -4.74
CA GLN A 118 10.79 -5.00 -4.69
C GLN A 118 10.62 -3.99 -3.56
N ASP A 119 9.50 -4.01 -2.84
CA ASP A 119 9.27 -3.12 -1.71
C ASP A 119 10.17 -3.54 -0.51
N PRO A 120 11.05 -2.65 -0.02
CA PRO A 120 12.03 -3.01 1.01
C PRO A 120 11.40 -3.41 2.34
N ASP A 121 10.25 -2.85 2.68
CA ASP A 121 9.58 -3.11 3.96
C ASP A 121 8.57 -4.26 3.87
N ARG A 122 7.92 -4.43 2.72
CA ARG A 122 6.78 -5.34 2.56
C ARG A 122 7.00 -6.52 1.62
N GLY A 123 8.04 -6.48 0.77
CA GLY A 123 8.27 -7.46 -0.28
C GLY A 123 8.29 -8.91 0.20
N SER A 124 8.75 -9.14 1.43
CA SER A 124 8.78 -10.48 2.04
C SER A 124 7.39 -11.12 2.21
N ALA A 125 6.32 -10.32 2.31
CA ALA A 125 4.96 -10.84 2.36
C ALA A 125 4.53 -11.47 1.01
N TRP A 126 4.99 -10.91 -0.12
CA TRP A 126 4.78 -11.50 -1.45
C TRP A 126 5.58 -12.79 -1.63
N THR A 127 6.82 -12.83 -1.11
CA THR A 127 7.59 -14.08 -1.08
C THR A 127 6.85 -15.15 -0.29
N ALA A 128 6.36 -14.80 0.90
CA ALA A 128 5.58 -15.73 1.73
C ALA A 128 4.31 -16.22 1.01
N ALA A 129 3.61 -15.35 0.28
CA ALA A 129 2.43 -15.70 -0.48
C ALA A 129 2.77 -16.63 -1.67
N LEU A 130 3.80 -16.30 -2.44
CA LEU A 130 4.26 -17.11 -3.58
C LEU A 130 4.61 -18.53 -3.14
N VAL A 131 5.39 -18.64 -2.07
CA VAL A 131 5.87 -19.93 -1.55
C VAL A 131 4.80 -20.67 -0.76
N GLY A 132 3.98 -19.95 0.01
CA GLY A 132 3.25 -20.50 1.14
C GLY A 132 1.73 -20.46 1.08
N VAL A 133 1.10 -19.81 0.09
CA VAL A 133 -0.36 -19.83 0.00
C VAL A 133 -0.86 -21.26 -0.26
N PRO A 134 -1.72 -21.82 0.59
CA PRO A 134 -2.15 -23.21 0.45
C PRO A 134 -3.33 -23.32 -0.53
N ALA A 135 -3.02 -23.17 -1.82
CA ALA A 135 -3.97 -23.28 -2.93
C ALA A 135 -3.43 -24.21 -4.01
N SER A 136 -4.29 -25.03 -4.61
CA SER A 136 -3.91 -25.90 -5.73
C SER A 136 -3.66 -25.08 -7.01
N THR A 137 -4.35 -23.96 -7.20
CA THR A 137 -4.17 -23.06 -8.33
C THR A 137 -3.87 -21.67 -7.84
N VAL A 138 -2.76 -21.07 -8.29
CA VAL A 138 -2.29 -19.76 -7.87
C VAL A 138 -2.18 -18.81 -9.07
N TYR A 139 -3.00 -17.78 -9.12
CA TYR A 139 -2.90 -16.71 -10.10
C TYR A 139 -1.99 -15.60 -9.58
N ILE A 140 -0.97 -15.24 -10.34
CA ILE A 140 0.03 -14.22 -10.00
C ILE A 140 -0.10 -13.09 -11.00
N CYS A 141 -0.52 -11.92 -10.52
CA CYS A 141 -0.78 -10.74 -11.35
C CYS A 141 0.27 -9.65 -11.11
N GLY A 142 0.84 -9.07 -12.17
CA GLY A 142 1.72 -7.93 -12.03
C GLY A 142 2.57 -7.61 -13.25
N SER A 143 3.72 -6.97 -13.02
CA SER A 143 4.71 -6.61 -14.03
C SER A 143 5.63 -7.79 -14.34
N THR A 144 6.24 -7.77 -15.52
CA THR A 144 7.25 -8.76 -15.96
C THR A 144 8.57 -8.67 -15.19
N ALA A 145 8.81 -7.55 -14.51
CA ALA A 145 10.09 -7.22 -13.89
C ALA A 145 10.61 -8.26 -12.88
N VAL A 146 9.72 -8.97 -12.20
CA VAL A 146 10.10 -9.94 -11.12
C VAL A 146 9.85 -11.39 -11.54
N THR A 147 9.62 -11.67 -12.81
CA THR A 147 9.26 -13.00 -13.30
C THR A 147 10.38 -14.02 -13.07
N ALA A 148 11.61 -13.66 -13.39
CA ALA A 148 12.76 -14.60 -13.32
C ALA A 148 12.98 -15.19 -11.91
N PRO A 149 13.07 -14.41 -10.83
CA PRO A 149 13.23 -14.95 -9.48
C PRO A 149 11.99 -15.71 -8.98
N CYS A 150 10.78 -15.34 -9.42
CA CYS A 150 9.57 -16.08 -9.09
C CYS A 150 9.59 -17.47 -9.73
N VAL A 151 9.87 -17.55 -11.03
CA VAL A 151 9.96 -18.81 -11.78
C VAL A 151 11.04 -19.72 -11.22
N ALA A 152 12.25 -19.19 -10.99
CA ALA A 152 13.34 -19.97 -10.40
C ALA A 152 12.96 -20.57 -9.03
N THR A 153 12.15 -19.83 -8.24
CA THR A 153 11.66 -20.32 -6.94
C THR A 153 10.62 -21.44 -7.13
N ILE A 154 9.68 -21.29 -8.05
CA ILE A 154 8.65 -22.30 -8.35
C ILE A 154 9.28 -23.59 -8.88
N GLU A 155 10.26 -23.50 -9.78
CA GLU A 155 11.01 -24.63 -10.30
C GLU A 155 11.78 -25.39 -9.20
N ALA A 156 12.43 -24.63 -8.30
CA ALA A 156 13.11 -25.23 -7.16
C ALA A 156 12.18 -25.95 -6.17
N LEU A 157 10.90 -25.55 -6.12
CA LEU A 157 9.85 -26.22 -5.36
C LEU A 157 9.23 -27.41 -6.10
N SER A 158 9.68 -27.71 -7.34
CA SER A 158 9.12 -28.75 -8.22
C SER A 158 7.63 -28.54 -8.51
N GLU A 159 7.18 -27.28 -8.54
CA GLU A 159 5.82 -26.89 -8.89
C GLU A 159 5.73 -26.48 -10.36
N THR A 160 4.54 -26.50 -10.93
CA THR A 160 4.32 -26.20 -12.35
C THR A 160 3.80 -24.78 -12.55
N TYR A 161 4.07 -24.20 -13.71
CA TYR A 161 3.59 -22.86 -14.05
C TYR A 161 3.34 -22.70 -15.54
N ASP A 162 2.55 -21.68 -15.87
CA ASP A 162 2.46 -21.09 -17.20
C ASP A 162 2.52 -19.55 -17.12
N ILE A 163 2.90 -18.90 -18.22
CA ILE A 163 3.04 -17.44 -18.30
C ILE A 163 2.21 -16.92 -19.46
N THR A 164 1.25 -16.05 -19.15
CA THR A 164 0.47 -15.30 -20.13
C THR A 164 0.90 -13.83 -20.08
N GLN A 165 1.54 -13.37 -21.14
CA GLN A 165 1.85 -11.95 -21.30
C GLN A 165 0.66 -11.23 -21.91
N LEU A 166 0.20 -10.20 -21.21
CA LEU A 166 -0.93 -9.36 -21.59
C LEU A 166 -0.45 -7.99 -22.04
N ILE A 167 -1.00 -7.54 -23.14
CA ILE A 167 -0.75 -6.19 -23.65
C ILE A 167 -1.77 -5.20 -23.09
N ARG A 168 -1.38 -3.95 -23.01
CA ARG A 168 -2.28 -2.86 -22.62
C ARG A 168 -3.43 -2.74 -23.64
N LYS A 169 -4.67 -2.74 -23.14
CA LYS A 169 -5.87 -2.70 -23.99
C LYS A 169 -6.18 -1.33 -24.58
N THR A 170 -5.74 -0.28 -23.91
CA THR A 170 -5.95 1.12 -24.32
C THR A 170 -4.59 1.77 -24.58
N PRO A 171 -4.29 2.33 -25.77
CA PRO A 171 -3.04 3.02 -26.04
C PRO A 171 -2.77 4.13 -25.01
N LEU A 172 -1.50 4.33 -24.68
CA LEU A 172 -1.03 5.42 -23.81
C LEU A 172 -0.18 6.36 -24.65
N VAL A 173 -0.54 7.63 -24.67
CA VAL A 173 0.12 8.65 -25.50
C VAL A 173 0.65 9.77 -24.60
N LEU A 174 1.95 10.04 -24.67
CA LEU A 174 2.54 11.23 -24.09
C LEU A 174 2.24 12.43 -25.00
N GLU A 175 1.67 13.50 -24.44
CA GLU A 175 1.45 14.75 -25.16
C GLU A 175 2.81 15.42 -25.48
N GLN A 176 2.96 15.92 -26.70
CA GLN A 176 4.24 16.49 -27.19
C GLN A 176 4.62 17.79 -26.47
N ASP A 177 3.63 18.54 -26.02
CA ASP A 177 3.83 19.81 -25.34
C ASP A 177 3.32 19.73 -23.90
N SER A 178 4.02 20.39 -22.98
CA SER A 178 3.53 20.62 -21.63
C SER A 178 2.31 21.55 -21.62
N LEU A 179 1.51 21.48 -20.55
CA LEU A 179 0.30 22.30 -20.49
C LEU A 179 0.59 23.80 -20.30
N CYS A 180 1.67 24.15 -19.62
CA CYS A 180 1.98 25.54 -19.27
C CYS A 180 3.24 26.11 -19.93
N GLY A 181 4.04 25.28 -20.64
CA GLY A 181 5.32 25.69 -21.19
C GLY A 181 6.37 25.85 -20.09
N LYS A 182 7.11 26.94 -20.07
CA LYS A 182 8.19 27.18 -19.08
C LYS A 182 7.67 27.55 -17.69
N HIS A 183 6.48 28.13 -17.59
CA HIS A 183 5.94 28.63 -16.33
C HIS A 183 4.45 28.37 -16.20
N TYR A 184 4.08 27.83 -15.03
CA TYR A 184 2.71 27.62 -14.61
C TYR A 184 1.94 28.96 -14.57
N SER A 185 0.75 28.99 -15.18
CA SER A 185 -0.19 30.08 -15.01
C SER A 185 -1.64 29.62 -15.18
N ARG A 186 -2.58 30.33 -14.51
CA ARG A 186 -4.03 30.07 -14.63
C ARG A 186 -4.51 30.21 -16.10
N GLN A 187 -4.05 31.27 -16.78
CA GLN A 187 -4.49 31.57 -18.15
C GLN A 187 -4.09 30.46 -19.14
N LYS A 188 -2.96 29.79 -18.89
CA LYS A 188 -2.49 28.68 -19.70
C LYS A 188 -3.15 27.35 -19.35
N LEU A 189 -3.30 27.08 -18.06
CA LEU A 189 -3.77 25.76 -17.59
C LEU A 189 -5.29 25.62 -17.67
N LYS A 190 -6.06 26.58 -17.14
CA LYS A 190 -7.52 26.49 -17.04
C LYS A 190 -8.22 26.08 -18.34
N PRO A 191 -7.92 26.67 -19.51
CA PRO A 191 -8.59 26.30 -20.77
C PRO A 191 -8.20 24.91 -21.31
N LYS A 192 -7.11 24.32 -20.82
CA LYS A 192 -6.61 23.00 -21.25
C LYS A 192 -7.12 21.85 -20.38
N LEU A 193 -7.62 22.15 -19.16
CA LEU A 193 -8.18 21.15 -18.27
C LEU A 193 -9.53 20.65 -18.78
N GLN A 194 -9.75 19.35 -18.67
CA GLN A 194 -10.96 18.67 -19.12
C GLN A 194 -11.45 17.67 -18.07
N LYS A 195 -12.74 17.32 -18.16
CA LYS A 195 -13.32 16.26 -17.35
C LYS A 195 -12.56 14.94 -17.55
N GLY A 196 -12.26 14.25 -16.45
CA GLY A 196 -11.48 13.02 -16.46
C GLY A 196 -9.96 13.26 -16.35
N ASP A 197 -9.48 14.50 -16.23
CA ASP A 197 -8.07 14.78 -15.95
C ASP A 197 -7.73 14.47 -14.48
N ALA A 198 -6.55 13.89 -14.28
CA ALA A 198 -5.98 13.66 -12.96
C ALA A 198 -4.63 14.38 -12.82
N ILE A 199 -4.53 15.29 -11.88
CA ILE A 199 -3.31 16.02 -11.55
C ILE A 199 -2.59 15.32 -10.43
N ILE A 200 -1.32 14.98 -10.65
CA ILE A 200 -0.50 14.22 -9.72
C ILE A 200 0.53 15.13 -9.07
N ALA A 201 0.45 15.23 -7.75
CA ALA A 201 1.39 15.95 -6.91
C ALA A 201 1.90 15.02 -5.79
N PHE A 202 3.08 15.29 -5.22
CA PHE A 202 3.72 14.34 -4.30
C PHE A 202 3.74 14.80 -2.85
N SER A 203 2.88 15.76 -2.51
CA SER A 203 2.63 16.13 -1.12
C SER A 203 1.14 16.38 -0.86
N ARG A 204 0.69 16.13 0.37
CA ARG A 204 -0.66 16.47 0.82
C ARG A 204 -0.96 17.96 0.58
N LYS A 205 0.01 18.83 0.89
CA LYS A 205 -0.13 20.28 0.74
C LYS A 205 -0.39 20.65 -0.72
N ASP A 206 0.35 20.09 -1.65
CA ASP A 206 0.19 20.40 -3.07
C ASP A 206 -1.17 19.90 -3.59
N VAL A 207 -1.62 18.71 -3.19
CA VAL A 207 -2.94 18.18 -3.53
C VAL A 207 -4.04 19.14 -3.08
N LEU A 208 -4.02 19.57 -1.82
CA LEU A 208 -5.02 20.49 -1.27
C LEU A 208 -4.96 21.88 -1.95
N THR A 209 -3.76 22.37 -2.26
CA THR A 209 -3.55 23.64 -2.96
C THR A 209 -4.12 23.59 -4.38
N PHE A 210 -3.82 22.56 -5.16
CA PHE A 210 -4.39 22.39 -6.50
C PHE A 210 -5.90 22.21 -6.45
N ALA A 211 -6.41 21.41 -5.52
CA ALA A 211 -7.83 21.17 -5.37
C ALA A 211 -8.60 22.46 -5.06
N ALA A 212 -8.14 23.26 -4.10
CA ALA A 212 -8.74 24.55 -3.77
C ALA A 212 -8.72 25.50 -4.97
N ARG A 213 -7.59 25.57 -5.67
CA ARG A 213 -7.43 26.42 -6.87
C ARG A 213 -8.36 26.05 -8.00
N PHE A 214 -8.51 24.74 -8.29
CA PHE A 214 -9.41 24.29 -9.37
C PHE A 214 -10.87 24.50 -9.02
N ARG A 215 -11.26 24.38 -7.73
CA ARG A 215 -12.61 24.76 -7.28
C ARG A 215 -12.88 26.26 -7.49
N GLN A 216 -11.91 27.14 -7.17
CA GLN A 216 -12.01 28.58 -7.47
C GLN A 216 -12.13 28.85 -8.97
N TRP A 217 -11.64 27.97 -9.85
CA TRP A 217 -11.82 28.09 -11.29
C TRP A 217 -13.14 27.51 -11.79
N GLY A 218 -13.95 26.94 -10.90
CA GLY A 218 -15.29 26.44 -11.20
C GLY A 218 -15.36 24.94 -11.52
N PHE A 219 -14.28 24.18 -11.28
CA PHE A 219 -14.31 22.72 -11.41
C PHE A 219 -14.79 22.04 -10.13
N SER A 220 -15.52 20.92 -10.28
CA SER A 220 -15.75 19.98 -9.19
C SER A 220 -14.53 19.06 -9.05
N VAL A 221 -13.99 18.90 -7.82
CA VAL A 221 -12.72 18.25 -7.61
C VAL A 221 -12.82 17.15 -6.56
N ALA A 222 -12.31 15.95 -6.88
CA ALA A 222 -12.01 14.90 -5.94
C ALA A 222 -10.53 14.94 -5.53
N SER A 223 -10.23 14.57 -4.29
CA SER A 223 -8.87 14.64 -3.74
C SER A 223 -8.47 13.30 -3.10
N ILE A 224 -7.33 12.71 -3.54
CA ILE A 224 -6.84 11.41 -3.01
C ILE A 224 -5.37 11.51 -2.66
N TYR A 225 -5.02 11.26 -1.39
CA TYR A 225 -3.64 11.27 -0.90
C TYR A 225 -3.42 10.30 0.27
N GLY A 226 -2.16 10.07 0.62
CA GLY A 226 -1.74 9.00 1.54
C GLY A 226 -2.37 9.05 2.93
N ALA A 227 -2.57 10.25 3.51
CA ALA A 227 -3.12 10.42 4.86
C ALA A 227 -4.64 10.13 4.96
N LEU A 228 -5.36 10.01 3.83
CA LEU A 228 -6.78 9.70 3.86
C LEU A 228 -7.03 8.24 4.23
N SER A 229 -8.04 8.00 5.07
CA SER A 229 -8.50 6.65 5.38
C SER A 229 -9.02 5.93 4.12
N PRO A 230 -9.03 4.59 4.09
CA PRO A 230 -9.59 3.83 2.98
C PRO A 230 -11.04 4.22 2.64
N GLU A 231 -11.85 4.51 3.65
CA GLU A 231 -13.24 4.90 3.51
C GLU A 231 -13.37 6.23 2.76
N VAL A 232 -12.59 7.25 3.15
CA VAL A 232 -12.57 8.57 2.48
C VAL A 232 -12.04 8.45 1.06
N ARG A 233 -10.97 7.66 0.84
CA ARG A 233 -10.47 7.41 -0.52
C ARG A 233 -11.53 6.77 -1.40
N ARG A 234 -12.34 5.86 -0.84
CA ARG A 234 -13.45 5.23 -1.55
C ARG A 234 -14.50 6.27 -1.94
N THR A 235 -14.95 7.12 -1.01
CA THR A 235 -15.93 8.18 -1.27
C THR A 235 -15.43 9.15 -2.35
N GLU A 236 -14.19 9.63 -2.26
CA GLU A 236 -13.60 10.51 -3.28
C GLU A 236 -13.46 9.81 -4.65
N SER A 237 -13.11 8.52 -4.65
CA SER A 237 -13.09 7.70 -5.88
C SER A 237 -14.48 7.55 -6.49
N GLU A 238 -15.52 7.30 -5.69
CA GLU A 238 -16.91 7.19 -6.14
C GLU A 238 -17.42 8.52 -6.71
N ARG A 239 -17.08 9.66 -6.10
CA ARG A 239 -17.40 10.99 -6.65
C ARG A 239 -16.79 11.21 -8.02
N PHE A 240 -15.54 10.78 -8.23
CA PHE A 240 -14.89 10.89 -9.54
C PHE A 240 -15.46 9.87 -10.53
N ASN A 241 -15.73 8.63 -10.11
CA ASN A 241 -16.31 7.57 -10.93
C ASN A 241 -17.73 7.91 -11.43
N SER A 242 -18.55 8.51 -10.57
CA SER A 242 -19.93 8.93 -10.90
C SER A 242 -19.99 10.22 -11.71
N GLY A 243 -18.87 10.92 -11.89
CA GLY A 243 -18.80 12.19 -12.58
C GLY A 243 -19.31 13.38 -11.76
N GLN A 244 -19.47 13.22 -10.44
CA GLN A 244 -19.72 14.32 -9.49
C GLN A 244 -18.48 15.20 -9.30
N ALA A 245 -17.29 14.67 -9.62
CA ALA A 245 -16.06 15.44 -9.70
C ALA A 245 -15.54 15.39 -11.16
N ASP A 246 -15.21 16.58 -11.71
CA ASP A 246 -14.68 16.69 -13.06
C ASP A 246 -13.21 16.36 -13.12
N ILE A 247 -12.47 16.75 -12.07
CA ILE A 247 -11.01 16.64 -11.97
C ILE A 247 -10.65 15.87 -10.71
N LEU A 248 -9.65 15.01 -10.83
CA LEU A 248 -8.99 14.37 -9.70
C LEU A 248 -7.68 15.09 -9.42
N VAL A 249 -7.39 15.37 -8.15
CA VAL A 249 -6.06 15.78 -7.69
C VAL A 249 -5.57 14.74 -6.69
N ALA A 250 -4.42 14.14 -6.97
CA ALA A 250 -3.98 13.01 -6.15
C ALA A 250 -2.46 12.95 -5.98
N THR A 251 -2.02 12.16 -5.00
CA THR A 251 -0.63 11.70 -4.92
C THR A 251 -0.46 10.40 -5.71
N ASP A 252 0.73 9.81 -5.66
CA ASP A 252 1.01 8.46 -6.14
C ASP A 252 0.12 7.37 -5.50
N ALA A 253 -0.65 7.69 -4.47
CA ALA A 253 -1.66 6.81 -3.88
C ALA A 253 -2.67 6.25 -4.90
N ILE A 254 -2.85 6.89 -6.07
CA ILE A 254 -3.66 6.35 -7.17
C ILE A 254 -2.95 5.24 -7.95
N GLY A 255 -1.63 5.11 -7.83
CA GLY A 255 -0.83 4.12 -8.55
C GLY A 255 -1.20 2.68 -8.21
N MET A 256 -1.80 2.43 -7.06
CA MET A 256 -2.22 1.11 -6.62
C MET A 256 -3.70 1.07 -6.24
N GLY A 257 -4.39 0.03 -6.67
CA GLY A 257 -5.68 -0.40 -6.13
C GLY A 257 -6.93 0.42 -6.47
N LEU A 258 -6.84 1.51 -7.23
CA LEU A 258 -8.00 2.31 -7.59
C LEU A 258 -8.37 2.15 -9.07
N ASN A 259 -9.63 1.79 -9.32
CA ASN A 259 -10.16 1.67 -10.68
C ASN A 259 -10.91 2.94 -11.08
N LEU A 260 -10.17 3.97 -11.50
CA LEU A 260 -10.68 5.30 -11.81
C LEU A 260 -10.80 5.55 -13.32
N PRO A 261 -11.85 6.24 -13.81
CA PRO A 261 -12.01 6.59 -15.21
C PRO A 261 -11.16 7.83 -15.58
N ILE A 262 -9.85 7.67 -15.50
CA ILE A 262 -8.91 8.75 -15.81
C ILE A 262 -8.70 8.82 -17.32
N ARG A 263 -8.97 9.96 -17.92
CA ARG A 263 -8.68 10.26 -19.31
C ARG A 263 -7.21 10.58 -19.51
N ARG A 264 -6.67 11.48 -18.69
CA ARG A 264 -5.30 12.00 -18.78
C ARG A 264 -4.68 12.14 -17.39
N ILE A 265 -3.47 11.62 -17.25
CA ILE A 265 -2.58 11.90 -16.13
C ILE A 265 -1.74 13.13 -16.44
N ILE A 266 -1.69 14.08 -15.51
CA ILE A 266 -0.90 15.30 -15.60
C ILE A 266 0.03 15.33 -14.39
N PHE A 267 1.33 15.15 -14.61
CA PHE A 267 2.31 15.32 -13.52
C PHE A 267 2.47 16.80 -13.22
N ALA A 268 2.16 17.20 -11.99
CA ALA A 268 2.36 18.56 -11.52
C ALA A 268 3.82 18.86 -11.18
N ASN A 269 4.55 17.84 -10.83
CA ASN A 269 6.01 17.78 -10.73
C ASN A 269 6.45 16.31 -10.83
N ILE A 270 7.76 16.07 -10.95
CA ILE A 270 8.37 14.73 -11.02
C ILE A 270 9.30 14.44 -9.84
N GLN A 271 9.27 15.28 -8.82
CA GLN A 271 10.07 15.12 -7.60
C GLN A 271 9.18 14.62 -6.44
N LYS A 272 9.68 13.63 -5.73
CA LYS A 272 9.03 13.02 -4.57
C LYS A 272 10.01 13.00 -3.39
N PHE A 273 9.51 13.32 -2.21
CA PHE A 273 10.22 13.09 -0.96
C PHE A 273 9.98 11.65 -0.51
N ASP A 274 11.04 10.88 -0.34
CA ASP A 274 10.98 9.44 0.01
C ASP A 274 11.06 9.15 1.52
N GLY A 275 11.00 10.20 2.34
CA GLY A 275 11.18 10.11 3.79
C GLY A 275 12.57 10.55 4.25
N VAL A 276 13.56 10.59 3.36
CA VAL A 276 14.95 10.98 3.63
C VAL A 276 15.38 12.16 2.76
N ALA A 277 15.14 12.06 1.44
CA ALA A 277 15.56 13.07 0.48
C ALA A 277 14.51 13.31 -0.61
N SER A 278 14.62 14.45 -1.28
CA SER A 278 13.85 14.70 -2.50
C SER A 278 14.56 14.08 -3.69
N ARG A 279 13.87 13.22 -4.44
CA ARG A 279 14.41 12.54 -5.62
C ARG A 279 13.42 12.59 -6.78
N LEU A 280 13.92 12.36 -7.98
CA LEU A 280 13.08 12.17 -9.17
C LEU A 280 12.32 10.84 -9.07
N LEU A 281 11.16 10.80 -9.69
CA LEU A 281 10.40 9.56 -9.87
C LEU A 281 11.23 8.55 -10.66
N ASN A 282 11.20 7.31 -10.23
CA ASN A 282 11.78 6.22 -11.00
C ASN A 282 10.80 5.70 -12.06
N MET A 283 11.30 4.80 -12.92
CA MET A 283 10.54 4.22 -14.03
C MET A 283 9.26 3.53 -13.57
N THR A 284 9.33 2.73 -12.52
CA THR A 284 8.19 1.98 -11.98
C THR A 284 7.10 2.94 -11.50
N GLU A 285 7.46 4.00 -10.77
CA GLU A 285 6.52 5.01 -10.27
C GLU A 285 5.84 5.75 -11.43
N VAL A 286 6.63 6.22 -12.42
CA VAL A 286 6.07 6.92 -13.58
C VAL A 286 5.10 6.02 -14.36
N ARG A 287 5.47 4.77 -14.61
CA ARG A 287 4.63 3.80 -15.35
C ARG A 287 3.38 3.37 -14.60
N GLN A 288 3.47 3.16 -13.31
CA GLN A 288 2.31 2.83 -12.48
C GLN A 288 1.29 3.96 -12.46
N ILE A 289 1.74 5.20 -12.32
CA ILE A 289 0.88 6.39 -12.30
C ILE A 289 0.32 6.65 -13.71
N ALA A 290 1.18 6.79 -14.71
CA ALA A 290 0.79 7.04 -16.10
C ALA A 290 -0.15 5.95 -16.64
N GLY A 291 0.12 4.69 -16.25
CA GLY A 291 -0.67 3.54 -16.63
C GLY A 291 -2.14 3.61 -16.19
N ARG A 292 -2.50 4.47 -15.26
CA ARG A 292 -3.90 4.68 -14.84
C ARG A 292 -4.73 5.48 -15.85
N ALA A 293 -4.10 6.21 -16.80
CA ALA A 293 -4.83 6.89 -17.86
C ALA A 293 -5.47 5.89 -18.83
N GLY A 294 -6.57 6.27 -19.48
CA GLY A 294 -7.20 5.49 -20.55
C GLY A 294 -7.87 4.21 -20.08
N ARG A 295 -8.80 4.31 -19.12
CA ARG A 295 -9.56 3.14 -18.67
C ARG A 295 -10.26 2.45 -19.82
N PHE A 296 -9.97 1.13 -20.00
CA PHE A 296 -10.57 0.31 -21.04
C PHE A 296 -12.11 0.32 -20.94
N GLY A 297 -12.77 0.44 -22.09
CA GLY A 297 -14.22 0.51 -22.17
C GLY A 297 -14.82 1.90 -21.92
N ILE A 298 -14.00 2.88 -21.46
CA ILE A 298 -14.46 4.26 -21.25
C ILE A 298 -13.73 5.21 -22.20
N TYR A 299 -12.42 5.07 -22.35
CA TYR A 299 -11.61 5.92 -23.22
C TYR A 299 -10.88 5.07 -24.28
N ALA A 300 -10.89 5.57 -25.52
CA ALA A 300 -10.16 4.94 -26.62
C ALA A 300 -8.64 5.09 -26.48
N THR A 301 -8.18 6.16 -25.83
CA THR A 301 -6.75 6.49 -25.62
C THR A 301 -6.58 7.11 -24.25
N GLY A 302 -5.53 6.72 -23.54
CA GLY A 302 -5.07 7.38 -22.32
C GLY A 302 -3.98 8.38 -22.66
N TYR A 303 -3.99 9.54 -22.01
CA TYR A 303 -3.00 10.59 -22.23
C TYR A 303 -2.15 10.79 -21.00
N VAL A 304 -0.89 11.15 -21.22
CA VAL A 304 0.06 11.59 -20.20
C VAL A 304 0.56 12.97 -20.57
N SER A 305 0.64 13.85 -19.60
CA SER A 305 1.14 15.20 -19.77
C SER A 305 1.91 15.65 -18.53
N VAL A 306 2.57 16.78 -18.65
CA VAL A 306 3.26 17.47 -17.56
C VAL A 306 2.80 18.93 -17.50
N LEU A 307 2.95 19.60 -16.37
CA LEU A 307 2.62 21.01 -16.28
C LEU A 307 3.66 21.88 -17.00
N GLU A 308 4.95 21.57 -16.87
CA GLU A 308 6.04 22.39 -17.38
C GLU A 308 7.01 21.57 -18.26
N ASN A 309 7.71 22.24 -19.19
CA ASN A 309 8.54 21.58 -20.19
C ASN A 309 9.70 20.78 -19.62
N ASP A 310 10.30 21.25 -18.51
CA ASP A 310 11.52 20.66 -17.92
C ASP A 310 11.29 19.20 -17.44
N GLU A 311 10.03 18.81 -17.25
CA GLU A 311 9.64 17.50 -16.77
C GLU A 311 9.35 16.51 -17.91
N LEU A 312 9.08 17.01 -19.12
CA LEU A 312 8.61 16.21 -20.26
C LEU A 312 9.62 15.15 -20.68
N THR A 313 10.88 15.54 -20.85
CA THR A 313 11.97 14.65 -21.27
C THR A 313 12.20 13.50 -20.28
N HIS A 314 12.08 13.79 -18.98
CA HIS A 314 12.21 12.75 -17.96
C HIS A 314 11.07 11.74 -18.03
N VAL A 315 9.82 12.22 -18.14
CA VAL A 315 8.65 11.34 -18.26
C VAL A 315 8.72 10.50 -19.54
N GLU A 316 9.14 11.08 -20.65
CA GLU A 316 9.33 10.38 -21.94
C GLU A 316 10.35 9.25 -21.79
N HIS A 317 11.52 9.54 -21.22
CA HIS A 317 12.56 8.56 -20.98
C HIS A 317 12.07 7.42 -20.06
N MET A 318 11.36 7.73 -18.97
CA MET A 318 10.84 6.71 -18.04
C MET A 318 9.73 5.84 -18.67
N LEU A 319 8.95 6.37 -19.60
CA LEU A 319 7.92 5.60 -20.30
C LEU A 319 8.50 4.69 -21.37
N SER A 320 9.59 5.10 -22.05
CA SER A 320 10.22 4.39 -23.16
C SER A 320 11.28 3.37 -22.73
N ALA A 321 11.88 3.50 -21.55
CA ALA A 321 12.93 2.59 -21.04
C ALA A 321 12.43 1.14 -20.92
N ASP A 322 13.31 0.15 -21.01
CA ASP A 322 12.94 -1.25 -20.80
C ASP A 322 12.65 -1.54 -19.29
N ASP A 323 11.71 -2.44 -19.05
CA ASP A 323 11.34 -2.85 -17.68
C ASP A 323 12.36 -3.88 -17.17
N THR A 324 13.52 -3.39 -16.71
CA THR A 324 14.56 -4.21 -16.13
C THR A 324 14.41 -4.21 -14.60
N ALA A 325 14.25 -5.37 -13.99
CA ALA A 325 14.26 -5.50 -12.55
C ALA A 325 15.67 -5.83 -12.05
N ASP A 326 16.09 -5.14 -11.01
CA ASP A 326 17.31 -5.47 -10.27
C ASP A 326 17.11 -6.60 -9.25
N LEU A 327 15.90 -7.18 -9.15
CA LEU A 327 15.60 -8.23 -8.19
C LEU A 327 16.09 -9.59 -8.70
N ASN A 328 17.17 -10.08 -8.11
CA ASN A 328 17.73 -11.39 -8.43
C ASN A 328 17.30 -12.48 -7.42
N LYS A 329 16.90 -12.09 -6.22
CA LYS A 329 16.49 -12.98 -5.14
C LYS A 329 15.23 -12.46 -4.46
N LEU A 330 14.41 -13.35 -3.93
CA LEU A 330 13.20 -12.98 -3.23
C LEU A 330 13.48 -12.60 -1.78
N PRO A 331 12.98 -11.44 -1.30
CA PRO A 331 13.20 -11.02 0.09
C PRO A 331 12.41 -11.91 1.07
N ILE A 332 13.03 -12.32 2.16
CA ILE A 332 12.38 -13.01 3.28
C ILE A 332 12.59 -12.27 4.58
N SER A 333 11.56 -12.24 5.42
CA SER A 333 11.64 -11.63 6.76
C SER A 333 11.89 -12.67 7.84
N ILE A 334 12.52 -12.22 8.91
CA ILE A 334 12.64 -13.00 10.15
C ILE A 334 11.25 -13.21 10.78
N ASN A 335 10.96 -14.41 11.25
CA ASN A 335 9.74 -14.72 11.95
C ASN A 335 9.95 -14.78 13.49
N LEU A 336 8.84 -14.82 14.25
CA LEU A 336 8.90 -14.85 15.71
C LEU A 336 9.71 -16.04 16.27
N GLN A 337 9.67 -17.21 15.62
CA GLN A 337 10.42 -18.38 16.06
C GLN A 337 11.93 -18.15 15.93
N GLN A 338 12.37 -17.57 14.82
CA GLN A 338 13.77 -17.22 14.59
C GLN A 338 14.22 -16.15 15.59
N VAL A 339 13.40 -15.11 15.80
CA VAL A 339 13.65 -14.09 16.84
C VAL A 339 13.85 -14.75 18.22
N SER A 340 12.97 -15.68 18.59
CA SER A 340 13.06 -16.39 19.88
C SER A 340 14.31 -17.24 19.99
N ASN A 341 14.69 -17.94 18.92
CA ASN A 341 15.90 -18.79 18.89
C ASN A 341 17.18 -17.94 19.05
N ILE A 342 17.27 -16.82 18.33
CA ILE A 342 18.42 -15.91 18.41
C ILE A 342 18.50 -15.27 19.82
N ALA A 343 17.37 -14.79 20.34
CA ALA A 343 17.31 -14.22 21.69
C ALA A 343 17.78 -15.21 22.76
N HIS A 344 17.39 -16.48 22.65
CA HIS A 344 17.85 -17.54 23.53
C HIS A 344 19.38 -17.77 23.41
N GLN A 345 19.90 -17.82 22.19
CA GLN A 345 21.36 -17.96 21.97
C GLN A 345 22.15 -16.79 22.51
N MET A 346 21.64 -15.57 22.40
CA MET A 346 22.28 -14.35 22.89
C MET A 346 22.03 -14.07 24.36
N HIS A 347 21.19 -14.85 25.03
CA HIS A 347 20.74 -14.62 26.41
C HIS A 347 20.22 -13.19 26.63
N THR A 348 19.48 -12.64 25.68
CA THR A 348 18.92 -11.28 25.73
C THR A 348 17.40 -11.26 25.53
N ASN A 349 16.73 -10.29 26.14
CA ASN A 349 15.32 -9.95 25.88
C ASN A 349 15.19 -8.61 25.12
N ARG A 350 16.31 -8.08 24.61
CA ARG A 350 16.33 -6.85 23.83
C ARG A 350 16.15 -7.16 22.35
N ILE A 351 14.96 -6.86 21.85
CA ILE A 351 14.58 -7.22 20.48
C ILE A 351 15.41 -6.45 19.43
N ALA A 352 15.85 -5.23 19.73
CA ALA A 352 16.73 -4.46 18.86
C ALA A 352 18.09 -5.15 18.66
N GLU A 353 18.66 -5.72 19.73
CA GLU A 353 19.92 -6.48 19.65
C GLU A 353 19.74 -7.75 18.80
N VAL A 354 18.62 -8.45 18.97
CA VAL A 354 18.30 -9.67 18.22
C VAL A 354 18.17 -9.37 16.72
N LEU A 355 17.43 -8.32 16.36
CA LEU A 355 17.24 -7.94 14.96
C LEU A 355 18.53 -7.42 14.32
N SER A 356 19.32 -6.62 15.03
CA SER A 356 20.63 -6.14 14.56
C SER A 356 21.61 -7.30 14.37
N TYR A 357 21.67 -8.24 15.33
CA TYR A 357 22.48 -9.45 15.19
C TYR A 357 22.10 -10.27 13.97
N HIS A 358 20.79 -10.47 13.76
CA HIS A 358 20.29 -11.18 12.59
C HIS A 358 20.71 -10.46 11.28
N GLN A 359 20.55 -9.16 11.20
CA GLN A 359 20.90 -8.39 10.00
C GLN A 359 22.42 -8.38 9.71
N GLU A 360 23.25 -8.29 10.74
CA GLU A 360 24.70 -8.16 10.57
C GLU A 360 25.43 -9.50 10.42
N ARG A 361 24.97 -10.53 11.11
CA ARG A 361 25.72 -11.79 11.26
C ARG A 361 25.11 -12.98 10.56
N THR A 362 23.84 -12.94 10.21
CA THR A 362 23.26 -14.00 9.40
C THR A 362 23.70 -13.79 7.96
N ARG A 363 24.85 -14.38 7.58
CA ARG A 363 25.21 -14.51 6.16
C ARG A 363 24.27 -15.51 5.52
N PHE A 364 23.08 -15.00 5.15
CA PHE A 364 22.11 -15.80 4.43
C PHE A 364 22.57 -15.96 2.99
N THR A 365 23.28 -17.07 2.69
CA THR A 365 23.69 -17.41 1.33
C THR A 365 22.72 -18.43 0.75
N HIS A 366 21.69 -17.94 0.12
CA HIS A 366 20.73 -18.77 -0.60
C HIS A 366 20.67 -18.35 -2.08
N PRO A 367 20.57 -19.30 -3.04
CA PRO A 367 20.51 -18.92 -4.45
C PRO A 367 19.25 -18.13 -4.81
N LEU A 368 18.13 -18.37 -4.12
CA LEU A 368 16.81 -17.82 -4.46
C LEU A 368 16.30 -16.76 -3.50
N PHE A 369 16.80 -16.73 -2.26
CA PHE A 369 16.29 -15.83 -1.22
C PHE A 369 17.38 -14.92 -0.69
N GLU A 370 16.96 -13.75 -0.25
CA GLU A 370 17.79 -12.79 0.49
C GLU A 370 17.03 -12.25 1.71
N GLN A 371 17.76 -11.78 2.67
CA GLN A 371 17.15 -11.21 3.85
C GLN A 371 16.61 -9.81 3.54
N ALA A 372 15.32 -9.58 3.84
CA ALA A 372 14.75 -8.24 3.75
C ALA A 372 15.45 -7.26 4.71
N PRO A 373 15.63 -5.99 4.33
CA PRO A 373 16.15 -4.96 5.23
C PRO A 373 15.31 -4.83 6.49
N LEU A 374 15.95 -4.66 7.66
CA LEU A 374 15.25 -4.53 8.94
C LEU A 374 15.39 -3.13 9.56
N ALA A 375 15.79 -2.12 8.78
CA ALA A 375 16.07 -0.78 9.31
C ALA A 375 14.87 -0.17 10.05
N THR A 376 13.68 -0.24 9.45
CA THR A 376 12.43 0.25 10.06
C THR A 376 12.09 -0.52 11.34
N GLN A 377 12.19 -1.85 11.29
CA GLN A 377 11.92 -2.71 12.45
C GLN A 377 12.92 -2.50 13.58
N ILE A 378 14.20 -2.31 13.27
CA ILE A 378 15.22 -2.02 14.27
C ILE A 378 14.96 -0.66 14.93
N ALA A 379 14.58 0.36 14.17
CA ALA A 379 14.22 1.67 14.72
C ALA A 379 13.02 1.57 15.69
N GLN A 380 11.98 0.81 15.34
CA GLN A 380 10.87 0.53 16.25
C GLN A 380 11.30 -0.29 17.46
N ALA A 381 12.16 -1.30 17.27
CA ALA A 381 12.67 -2.16 18.32
C ALA A 381 13.45 -1.40 19.40
N LEU A 382 14.26 -0.42 19.01
CA LEU A 382 14.97 0.46 19.95
C LEU A 382 14.00 1.19 20.89
N ILE A 383 12.90 1.72 20.35
CA ILE A 383 11.84 2.39 21.13
C ILE A 383 11.14 1.38 22.06
N VAL A 384 10.81 0.20 21.55
CA VAL A 384 10.15 -0.85 22.35
C VAL A 384 11.03 -1.30 23.51
N ASP A 385 12.32 -1.48 23.28
CA ASP A 385 13.27 -1.87 24.33
C ASP A 385 13.51 -0.78 25.37
N GLU A 386 13.45 0.50 24.95
CA GLU A 386 13.59 1.65 25.87
C GLU A 386 12.38 1.80 26.79
N TYR A 387 11.16 1.75 26.23
CA TYR A 387 9.93 2.08 26.96
C TYR A 387 9.23 0.85 27.58
N ALA A 388 9.54 -0.35 27.11
CA ALA A 388 8.95 -1.60 27.59
C ALA A 388 10.00 -2.72 27.81
N PRO A 389 11.08 -2.50 28.58
CA PRO A 389 12.20 -3.44 28.68
C PRO A 389 11.79 -4.81 29.23
N LYS A 390 10.78 -4.87 30.11
CA LYS A 390 10.30 -6.10 30.78
C LYS A 390 9.23 -6.86 30.00
N MET A 391 8.74 -6.32 28.90
CA MET A 391 7.71 -6.96 28.08
C MET A 391 8.24 -8.28 27.49
N SER A 392 7.34 -9.24 27.23
CA SER A 392 7.71 -10.50 26.59
C SER A 392 8.25 -10.27 25.18
N LEU A 393 9.20 -11.10 24.73
CA LEU A 393 9.78 -10.96 23.39
C LEU A 393 8.72 -11.07 22.28
N LYS A 394 7.70 -11.90 22.49
CA LYS A 394 6.54 -12.01 21.58
C LYS A 394 5.78 -10.70 21.47
N ASP A 395 5.48 -10.06 22.59
CA ASP A 395 4.72 -8.81 22.59
C ASP A 395 5.55 -7.66 22.02
N LYS A 396 6.86 -7.62 22.33
CA LYS A 396 7.79 -6.69 21.70
C LYS A 396 7.80 -6.85 20.18
N TYR A 397 7.88 -8.10 19.68
CA TYR A 397 7.86 -8.37 18.24
C TYR A 397 6.56 -7.89 17.56
N ILE A 398 5.41 -8.06 18.23
CA ILE A 398 4.14 -7.53 17.74
C ILE A 398 4.23 -6.00 17.59
N PHE A 399 4.72 -5.28 18.60
CA PHE A 399 4.86 -3.83 18.52
C PHE A 399 5.86 -3.38 17.44
N VAL A 400 6.94 -4.12 17.23
CA VAL A 400 7.91 -3.87 16.14
C VAL A 400 7.28 -4.02 14.75
N CYS A 401 6.24 -4.83 14.62
CA CYS A 401 5.48 -5.01 13.37
C CYS A 401 4.28 -4.04 13.24
N ALA A 402 4.10 -3.11 14.17
CA ALA A 402 2.96 -2.18 14.12
C ALA A 402 3.09 -1.19 12.95
N PRO A 403 2.01 -0.94 12.20
CA PRO A 403 2.03 -0.08 11.01
C PRO A 403 1.98 1.40 11.42
N ILE A 404 3.11 1.94 11.83
CA ILE A 404 3.24 3.35 12.25
C ILE A 404 4.39 4.05 11.53
N SER A 405 4.33 5.37 11.46
CA SER A 405 5.45 6.21 11.03
C SER A 405 6.11 6.88 12.23
N LEU A 406 7.36 6.49 12.53
CA LEU A 406 8.13 7.11 13.61
C LEU A 406 8.52 8.58 13.34
N ASN A 407 8.44 9.00 12.07
CA ASN A 407 8.74 10.38 11.66
C ASN A 407 7.59 11.35 11.92
N VAL A 408 6.40 10.84 12.24
CA VAL A 408 5.21 11.63 12.59
C VAL A 408 5.07 11.65 14.11
N ALA A 409 5.39 12.78 14.73
CA ALA A 409 5.43 12.91 16.20
C ALA A 409 4.12 12.44 16.87
N PHE A 410 2.97 12.84 16.35
CA PHE A 410 1.66 12.49 16.90
C PHE A 410 1.37 10.98 16.84
N GLU A 411 1.76 10.29 15.77
CA GLU A 411 1.63 8.82 15.66
C GLU A 411 2.58 8.13 16.65
N LYS A 412 3.82 8.61 16.75
CA LYS A 412 4.81 8.11 17.70
C LYS A 412 4.33 8.27 19.15
N ASP A 413 3.79 9.43 19.50
CA ASP A 413 3.29 9.69 20.86
C ASP A 413 2.14 8.75 21.23
N TYR A 414 1.20 8.55 20.33
CA TYR A 414 0.09 7.63 20.55
C TYR A 414 0.56 6.17 20.62
N TYR A 415 1.50 5.78 19.78
CA TYR A 415 2.14 4.46 19.84
C TYR A 415 2.82 4.21 21.20
N LEU A 416 3.56 5.19 21.72
CA LEU A 416 4.17 5.11 23.04
C LEU A 416 3.14 4.94 24.16
N LEU A 417 2.01 5.64 24.07
CA LEU A 417 0.91 5.46 25.02
C LEU A 417 0.33 4.04 24.96
N CYS A 418 0.16 3.49 23.77
CA CYS A 418 -0.30 2.11 23.58
C CYS A 418 0.72 1.09 24.11
N LEU A 419 2.00 1.29 23.81
CA LEU A 419 3.10 0.45 24.29
C LEU A 419 3.14 0.39 25.82
N LYS A 420 3.06 1.55 26.49
CA LYS A 420 3.02 1.66 27.95
C LYS A 420 1.81 0.93 28.52
N SER A 421 0.63 1.04 27.91
CA SER A 421 -0.57 0.36 28.40
C SER A 421 -0.39 -1.15 28.45
N VAL A 422 0.23 -1.76 27.43
CA VAL A 422 0.51 -3.20 27.43
C VAL A 422 1.62 -3.53 28.42
N ALA A 423 2.70 -2.74 28.48
CA ALA A 423 3.82 -2.96 29.40
C ALA A 423 3.40 -2.90 30.88
N GLU A 424 2.46 -2.03 31.22
CA GLU A 424 1.94 -1.81 32.57
C GLU A 424 0.65 -2.61 32.84
N SER A 425 0.18 -3.42 31.89
CA SER A 425 -1.07 -4.19 31.97
C SER A 425 -2.29 -3.33 32.25
N THR A 426 -2.37 -2.12 31.66
CA THR A 426 -3.47 -1.17 31.84
C THR A 426 -4.40 -1.16 30.62
N ILE A 427 -5.70 -0.92 30.86
CA ILE A 427 -6.67 -0.79 29.79
C ILE A 427 -6.49 0.56 29.09
N ARG A 428 -6.50 0.53 27.75
CA ARG A 428 -6.52 1.70 26.90
C ARG A 428 -7.88 1.81 26.23
N HIS A 429 -8.62 2.85 26.58
CA HIS A 429 -9.86 3.19 25.92
C HIS A 429 -9.63 3.98 24.61
N LEU A 430 -10.63 3.96 23.74
CA LEU A 430 -10.66 4.84 22.56
C LEU A 430 -10.52 6.30 22.98
N PRO A 431 -9.86 7.12 22.14
CA PRO A 431 -9.90 8.56 22.30
C PRO A 431 -11.34 9.09 22.31
N THR A 432 -11.63 10.02 23.22
CA THR A 432 -12.92 10.70 23.22
C THR A 432 -13.12 11.44 21.91
N ALA A 433 -14.30 11.32 21.31
CA ALA A 433 -14.64 12.05 20.09
C ALA A 433 -14.50 13.56 20.33
N PRO A 434 -13.61 14.28 19.59
CA PRO A 434 -13.46 15.71 19.76
C PRO A 434 -14.74 16.45 19.34
N SER A 435 -15.09 17.50 20.06
CA SER A 435 -16.30 18.31 19.78
C SER A 435 -16.31 18.98 18.40
N TRP A 436 -15.13 19.21 17.82
CA TRP A 436 -15.01 19.79 16.48
C TRP A 436 -15.41 18.83 15.35
N LEU A 437 -15.60 17.53 15.61
CA LEU A 437 -16.09 16.59 14.59
C LEU A 437 -17.46 16.95 14.02
N ASP A 438 -18.29 17.64 14.80
CA ASP A 438 -19.60 18.12 14.37
C ASP A 438 -19.55 19.51 13.71
N ALA A 439 -18.39 20.19 13.76
CA ALA A 439 -18.22 21.50 13.17
C ALA A 439 -18.22 21.46 11.62
N GLN A 440 -18.73 22.55 11.02
CA GLN A 440 -18.71 22.74 9.57
C GLN A 440 -17.36 23.28 9.04
N SER A 441 -16.44 23.62 9.92
CA SER A 441 -15.16 24.25 9.58
C SER A 441 -14.11 23.21 9.17
N PRO A 442 -13.34 23.41 8.07
CA PRO A 442 -12.25 22.52 7.66
C PRO A 442 -10.96 22.72 8.47
N LYS A 443 -10.96 23.53 9.52
CA LYS A 443 -9.75 23.91 10.29
C LYS A 443 -9.02 22.72 10.91
N HIS A 444 -9.74 21.67 11.28
CA HIS A 444 -9.20 20.47 11.94
C HIS A 444 -8.99 19.28 10.99
N LEU A 445 -8.80 19.55 9.68
CA LEU A 445 -8.60 18.45 8.72
C LEU A 445 -7.37 17.62 9.07
N GLU A 446 -6.27 18.25 9.42
CA GLU A 446 -5.03 17.58 9.80
C GLU A 446 -5.20 16.79 11.10
N ASP A 447 -5.85 17.36 12.11
CA ASP A 447 -6.16 16.68 13.37
C ASP A 447 -7.05 15.43 13.13
N ALA A 448 -8.00 15.54 12.20
CA ALA A 448 -8.88 14.43 11.84
C ALA A 448 -8.12 13.30 11.12
N GLU A 449 -7.19 13.61 10.23
CA GLU A 449 -6.34 12.63 9.56
C GLU A 449 -5.44 11.90 10.57
N LEU A 450 -4.80 12.66 11.49
CA LEU A 450 -3.98 12.09 12.56
C LEU A 450 -4.81 11.20 13.50
N LEU A 451 -6.02 11.65 13.88
CA LEU A 451 -6.95 10.82 14.67
C LEU A 451 -7.33 9.54 13.92
N SER A 452 -7.54 9.60 12.61
CA SER A 452 -7.82 8.41 11.78
C SER A 452 -6.68 7.39 11.82
N HIS A 453 -5.41 7.84 11.79
CA HIS A 453 -4.24 6.97 11.91
C HIS A 453 -4.16 6.32 13.30
N ASN A 454 -4.41 7.08 14.37
CA ASN A 454 -4.44 6.53 15.73
C ASN A 454 -5.55 5.50 15.92
N LEU A 455 -6.72 5.71 15.32
CA LEU A 455 -7.81 4.74 15.33
C LEU A 455 -7.45 3.47 14.55
N SER A 456 -6.69 3.58 13.47
CA SER A 456 -6.15 2.43 12.73
C SER A 456 -5.19 1.62 13.60
N LEU A 457 -4.28 2.27 14.31
CA LEU A 457 -3.37 1.61 15.25
C LEU A 457 -4.15 0.95 16.41
N TYR A 458 -5.14 1.64 16.97
CA TYR A 458 -6.00 1.06 18.01
C TYR A 458 -6.72 -0.21 17.52
N ALA A 459 -7.33 -0.15 16.33
CA ALA A 459 -7.99 -1.29 15.73
C ALA A 459 -7.01 -2.46 15.52
N TRP A 460 -5.81 -2.16 15.03
CA TRP A 460 -4.76 -3.16 14.80
C TRP A 460 -4.31 -3.84 16.11
N LEU A 461 -4.17 -3.07 17.19
CA LEU A 461 -3.78 -3.57 18.52
C LEU A 461 -4.93 -4.33 19.20
N SER A 462 -6.19 -3.94 18.98
CA SER A 462 -7.34 -4.60 19.60
C SER A 462 -7.49 -6.08 19.18
N PHE A 463 -7.05 -6.45 17.97
CA PHE A 463 -7.00 -7.85 17.54
C PHE A 463 -5.86 -8.66 18.15
N ARG A 464 -4.81 -7.99 18.64
CA ARG A 464 -3.59 -8.62 19.18
C ARG A 464 -3.55 -8.62 20.69
N PHE A 465 -4.13 -7.61 21.30
CA PHE A 465 -4.19 -7.38 22.74
C PHE A 465 -5.62 -6.99 23.18
N PRO A 466 -6.64 -7.84 22.91
CA PRO A 466 -8.04 -7.51 23.21
C PRO A 466 -8.29 -7.24 24.70
N GLN A 467 -7.45 -7.76 25.60
CA GLN A 467 -7.53 -7.55 27.03
C GLN A 467 -7.15 -6.11 27.44
N TYR A 468 -6.38 -5.39 26.62
CA TYR A 468 -5.96 -4.03 26.91
C TYR A 468 -6.66 -2.99 26.01
N PHE A 469 -7.07 -3.36 24.81
CA PHE A 469 -7.77 -2.50 23.84
C PHE A 469 -9.22 -2.98 23.71
N VAL A 470 -10.01 -2.73 24.75
CA VAL A 470 -11.35 -3.33 24.94
C VAL A 470 -12.44 -2.76 24.02
N ASP A 471 -12.22 -1.55 23.46
CA ASP A 471 -13.21 -0.87 22.65
C ASP A 471 -13.11 -1.19 21.14
N GLY A 472 -12.42 -2.28 20.79
CA GLY A 472 -12.27 -2.72 19.39
C GLY A 472 -13.56 -2.69 18.57
N PRO A 473 -14.71 -3.22 19.08
CA PRO A 473 -15.99 -3.17 18.38
C PRO A 473 -16.53 -1.74 18.11
N HIS A 474 -16.12 -0.75 18.90
CA HIS A 474 -16.60 0.63 18.80
C HIS A 474 -15.72 1.53 17.88
N VAL A 475 -14.54 1.04 17.49
CA VAL A 475 -13.61 1.80 16.62
C VAL A 475 -14.28 2.24 15.33
N SER A 476 -15.06 1.35 14.71
CA SER A 476 -15.70 1.62 13.42
C SER A 476 -16.67 2.82 13.47
N ALA A 477 -17.39 3.00 14.59
CA ALA A 477 -18.31 4.12 14.75
C ALA A 477 -17.56 5.46 14.79
N LEU A 478 -16.48 5.57 15.57
CA LEU A 478 -15.68 6.79 15.65
C LEU A 478 -14.93 7.05 14.33
N ARG A 479 -14.39 6.00 13.69
CA ARG A 479 -13.78 6.13 12.34
C ARG A 479 -14.77 6.69 11.33
N SER A 480 -16.02 6.23 11.33
CA SER A 480 -17.06 6.75 10.44
C SER A 480 -17.38 8.24 10.69
N GLN A 481 -17.33 8.69 11.95
CA GLN A 481 -17.48 10.12 12.28
C GLN A 481 -16.31 10.95 11.75
N VAL A 482 -15.09 10.49 12.00
CA VAL A 482 -13.85 11.14 11.52
C VAL A 482 -13.83 11.19 9.98
N SER A 483 -14.17 10.09 9.31
CA SER A 483 -14.25 10.04 7.84
C SER A 483 -15.26 11.04 7.29
N ARG A 484 -16.47 11.11 7.85
CA ARG A 484 -17.47 12.12 7.44
C ARG A 484 -16.99 13.57 7.66
N TYR A 485 -16.25 13.82 8.73
CA TYR A 485 -15.65 15.14 8.94
C TYR A 485 -14.63 15.45 7.83
N ILE A 486 -13.70 14.53 7.54
CA ILE A 486 -12.69 14.68 6.49
C ILE A 486 -13.36 14.93 5.13
N GLU A 487 -14.37 14.14 4.78
CA GLU A 487 -15.15 14.32 3.52
C GLU A 487 -15.75 15.72 3.42
N ARG A 488 -16.44 16.19 4.46
CA ARG A 488 -16.99 17.56 4.51
C ARG A 488 -15.90 18.64 4.41
N ALA A 489 -14.79 18.46 5.14
CA ALA A 489 -13.69 19.40 5.11
C ALA A 489 -13.04 19.47 3.70
N LEU A 490 -12.89 18.35 3.03
CA LEU A 490 -12.38 18.31 1.64
C LEU A 490 -13.33 19.04 0.67
N LEU A 491 -14.64 18.93 0.86
CA LEU A 491 -15.64 19.62 0.02
C LEU A 491 -15.64 21.15 0.25
N THR A 492 -15.44 21.58 1.49
CA THR A 492 -15.57 22.99 1.89
C THR A 492 -14.27 23.79 1.80
N GLN A 493 -13.15 23.14 1.50
CA GLN A 493 -11.83 23.79 1.37
C GLN A 493 -11.72 24.72 0.15
N ALA A 494 -12.58 25.74 0.07
CA ALA A 494 -12.47 26.83 -0.91
C ALA A 494 -11.47 27.93 -0.50
N GLY A 495 -10.91 27.89 0.71
CA GLY A 495 -10.21 28.99 1.37
C GLY A 495 -8.77 28.74 1.82
N TYR A 496 -8.07 27.71 1.36
CA TYR A 496 -6.62 27.57 1.61
C TYR A 496 -5.84 28.34 0.54
N GLY A 497 -5.27 29.49 0.95
CA GLY A 497 -4.25 30.18 0.20
C GLY A 497 -4.59 31.65 -0.08
N ASP A 498 -3.98 32.53 0.68
CA ASP A 498 -3.72 33.90 0.23
C ASP A 498 -2.74 33.81 -0.94
N THR A 499 -3.27 34.07 -2.13
CA THR A 499 -2.78 33.63 -3.43
C THR A 499 -1.49 34.26 -3.91
N SER A 500 -0.94 35.27 -3.20
CA SER A 500 0.27 35.99 -3.62
C SER A 500 1.58 35.42 -3.07
N ARG A 501 1.57 34.80 -1.89
CA ARG A 501 2.79 34.25 -1.26
C ARG A 501 3.09 32.78 -1.63
N GLU A 502 2.11 32.03 -2.11
CA GLU A 502 2.24 30.59 -2.42
C GLU A 502 2.70 30.32 -3.84
N LEU A 503 2.52 31.23 -4.76
CA LEU A 503 3.15 31.17 -6.09
C LEU A 503 4.68 31.25 -5.98
N ASP A 504 5.21 31.97 -5.01
CA ASP A 504 6.64 32.01 -4.71
C ASP A 504 7.15 30.70 -4.10
N TYR A 505 6.31 29.95 -3.40
CA TYR A 505 6.71 28.68 -2.79
C TYR A 505 6.91 27.55 -3.82
N LEU A 506 6.04 27.41 -4.81
CA LEU A 506 6.22 26.46 -5.90
C LEU A 506 7.42 26.85 -6.80
N ASN A 507 7.68 28.13 -6.93
CA ASN A 507 8.84 28.68 -7.67
C ASN A 507 10.15 28.61 -6.82
N THR A 508 10.08 28.65 -5.49
CA THR A 508 11.26 28.61 -4.61
C THR A 508 11.74 27.20 -4.30
N ARG A 509 10.88 26.18 -4.27
CA ARG A 509 11.30 24.77 -4.11
C ARG A 509 12.20 24.25 -5.25
N ARG A 510 12.28 24.98 -6.35
CA ARG A 510 13.09 24.63 -7.53
C ARG A 510 14.50 25.19 -7.52
N LYS A 511 14.88 25.90 -6.46
CA LYS A 511 16.24 26.50 -6.34
C LYS A 511 17.17 25.78 -5.36
N TYR A 512 16.73 24.63 -4.79
CA TYR A 512 17.58 23.83 -3.90
C TYR A 512 17.59 22.38 -4.33
#